data_07035522c0418a1abec17aa88a48aa79
#
_entry.id   07035522c0418a1abec17aa88a48aa79
#
_cell.length_a   1.000
_cell.length_b   1.000
_cell.length_c   1.000
_cell.angle_alpha   90.00
_cell.angle_beta   90.00
_cell.angle_gamma   90.00
#
_symmetry.space_group_name_H-M   'P 1'
#
loop_
_entity.id
_entity.type
_entity.pdbx_description
1 polymer ?
#
loop_
_entity_poly.entity_id
_entity_poly.type
_entity_poly.pdbx_seq_one_letter_code
_entity_poly.pdbx_strand_id
1 'polypeptide(L)'
;MGFGGQQVNNWNPWINYNVLQALMLIEKNPERIRQGVWKLMRSTDFFFSMYHDDGACDEGPTYWSGASGYALKFLDLLAKVTGNKVNIFDSPLLRNMAQYIYRVHIGGNRFVNFADSAPRVSPSPGILYQYGKLTGDSAMMKFTSFMARQNRSFENGVNGYFASALDELFMYKEITGYPQGEPLIGTHWFRDTQICVARDAEGESGGFFFAAKGGHNQESHNHNDVGSCILYYNTLPVLIDAGVGTYTRQTFGPERYTIWTMQSDYHNLPSINGMAQKNGKEFAAHSQQYKATAKTVSYQVDIARAYPKEANVKSWVRNYTLHRKKDFTITDKWELSAYRKPSSLNLMTCCEVAMDGNGNITLTGDAGRFGLEYNKHILSAEIDTIALTDPKLIGSWDKERLTRIRFTIAPQQTAGESKLVIRKL
;
A
#
# COMPACT_ATOMS: atom_id res chain seq x y z
N MET A 1 8.80 -5.25 -24.73
CA MET A 1 8.48 -4.20 -23.77
C MET A 1 9.76 -3.47 -23.38
N GLY A 2 9.66 -2.18 -22.97
CA GLY A 2 10.81 -1.36 -22.55
C GLY A 2 11.61 -0.69 -23.66
N PHE A 3 11.25 -0.87 -24.91
CA PHE A 3 11.97 -0.23 -26.04
C PHE A 3 11.21 0.92 -26.71
N GLY A 4 9.98 1.23 -26.28
CA GLY A 4 9.11 2.21 -26.93
C GLY A 4 9.08 3.59 -26.28
N GLY A 5 9.96 3.92 -25.34
CA GLY A 5 9.95 5.21 -24.62
C GLY A 5 8.76 5.41 -23.68
N GLN A 6 7.88 4.41 -23.56
CA GLN A 6 6.76 4.43 -22.61
C GLN A 6 7.19 3.87 -21.24
N GLN A 7 6.52 4.33 -20.19
CA GLN A 7 6.69 3.79 -18.85
C GLN A 7 6.47 2.28 -18.85
N VAL A 8 7.42 1.53 -18.31
CA VAL A 8 7.28 0.09 -18.10
C VAL A 8 6.54 -0.16 -16.78
N ASN A 9 5.85 -1.29 -16.70
CA ASN A 9 5.11 -1.73 -15.53
C ASN A 9 5.54 -3.15 -15.13
N ASN A 10 4.86 -3.75 -14.16
CA ASN A 10 5.11 -5.09 -13.64
C ASN A 10 5.07 -6.23 -14.69
N TRP A 11 4.44 -6.03 -15.85
CA TRP A 11 4.48 -6.97 -16.97
C TRP A 11 5.88 -7.10 -17.58
N ASN A 12 6.73 -6.08 -17.45
CA ASN A 12 8.08 -6.12 -18.02
C ASN A 12 8.93 -7.27 -17.45
N PRO A 13 9.19 -7.37 -16.12
CA PRO A 13 9.99 -8.46 -15.57
C PRO A 13 9.33 -9.82 -15.77
N TRP A 14 8.00 -9.90 -15.68
CA TRP A 14 7.27 -11.14 -15.89
C TRP A 14 7.44 -11.68 -17.32
N ILE A 15 7.25 -10.86 -18.33
CA ILE A 15 7.42 -11.26 -19.72
C ILE A 15 8.88 -11.58 -20.01
N ASN A 16 9.83 -10.73 -19.56
CA ASN A 16 11.25 -10.96 -19.79
C ASN A 16 11.73 -12.27 -19.16
N TYR A 17 11.26 -12.62 -17.95
CA TYR A 17 11.56 -13.90 -17.34
C TYR A 17 11.05 -15.09 -18.20
N ASN A 18 9.78 -15.05 -18.61
CA ASN A 18 9.20 -16.14 -19.40
C ASN A 18 9.88 -16.27 -20.77
N VAL A 19 10.23 -15.14 -21.41
CA VAL A 19 10.96 -15.17 -22.69
C VAL A 19 12.38 -15.71 -22.49
N LEU A 20 13.07 -15.37 -21.40
CA LEU A 20 14.39 -15.93 -21.09
C LEU A 20 14.32 -17.44 -20.90
N GLN A 21 13.32 -17.95 -20.15
CA GLN A 21 13.10 -19.40 -20.01
C GLN A 21 12.89 -20.07 -21.36
N ALA A 22 11.97 -19.54 -22.18
CA ALA A 22 11.69 -20.11 -23.48
C ALA A 22 12.93 -20.09 -24.41
N LEU A 23 13.68 -18.99 -24.39
CA LEU A 23 14.92 -18.85 -25.15
C LEU A 23 15.94 -19.92 -24.77
N MET A 24 16.15 -20.14 -23.47
CA MET A 24 17.13 -21.10 -22.97
C MET A 24 16.71 -22.57 -23.19
N LEU A 25 15.41 -22.83 -23.22
CA LEU A 25 14.89 -24.21 -23.42
C LEU A 25 14.77 -24.62 -24.90
N ILE A 26 14.46 -23.66 -25.77
CA ILE A 26 14.02 -23.98 -27.16
C ILE A 26 15.09 -23.59 -28.18
N GLU A 27 15.75 -22.44 -28.03
CA GLU A 27 16.71 -21.95 -29.04
C GLU A 27 18.00 -22.77 -28.99
N LYS A 28 18.54 -23.10 -30.16
CA LYS A 28 19.77 -23.90 -30.31
C LYS A 28 20.93 -23.09 -30.92
N ASN A 29 20.63 -21.96 -31.56
CA ASN A 29 21.63 -21.08 -32.14
C ASN A 29 22.28 -20.19 -31.10
N PRO A 30 23.61 -20.34 -30.81
CA PRO A 30 24.26 -19.56 -29.73
C PRO A 30 24.21 -18.06 -29.98
N GLU A 31 24.27 -17.61 -31.23
CA GLU A 31 24.24 -16.17 -31.54
C GLU A 31 22.85 -15.59 -31.28
N ARG A 32 21.79 -16.31 -31.62
CA ARG A 32 20.41 -15.90 -31.28
C ARG A 32 20.18 -15.88 -29.76
N ILE A 33 20.72 -16.86 -29.03
CA ILE A 33 20.66 -16.89 -27.57
C ILE A 33 21.35 -15.63 -27.03
N ARG A 34 22.58 -15.34 -27.47
CA ARG A 34 23.34 -14.15 -27.01
C ARG A 34 22.59 -12.86 -27.28
N GLN A 35 22.05 -12.68 -28.47
CA GLN A 35 21.28 -11.50 -28.85
C GLN A 35 19.97 -11.39 -28.06
N GLY A 36 19.30 -12.51 -27.83
CA GLY A 36 18.08 -12.57 -27.03
C GLY A 36 18.33 -12.17 -25.59
N VAL A 37 19.32 -12.79 -24.94
CA VAL A 37 19.72 -12.45 -23.56
C VAL A 37 20.07 -10.96 -23.43
N TRP A 38 20.87 -10.43 -24.36
CA TRP A 38 21.21 -9.01 -24.39
C TRP A 38 19.98 -8.10 -24.46
N LYS A 39 19.03 -8.40 -25.34
CA LYS A 39 17.78 -7.62 -25.44
C LYS A 39 16.96 -7.69 -24.16
N LEU A 40 16.86 -8.88 -23.54
CA LEU A 40 16.11 -9.06 -22.30
C LEU A 40 16.74 -8.30 -21.13
N MET A 41 18.07 -8.32 -21.00
CA MET A 41 18.79 -7.50 -20.02
C MET A 41 18.47 -6.02 -20.20
N ARG A 42 18.64 -5.50 -21.44
CA ARG A 42 18.32 -4.10 -21.77
C ARG A 42 16.86 -3.74 -21.45
N SER A 43 15.93 -4.65 -21.73
CA SER A 43 14.50 -4.46 -21.41
C SER A 43 14.24 -4.40 -19.92
N THR A 44 14.90 -5.26 -19.14
CA THR A 44 14.74 -5.30 -17.68
C THR A 44 15.44 -4.13 -16.99
N ASP A 45 16.52 -3.58 -17.56
CA ASP A 45 17.17 -2.37 -17.06
C ASP A 45 16.21 -1.17 -17.03
N PHE A 46 15.28 -1.06 -17.99
CA PHE A 46 14.24 -0.02 -17.93
C PHE A 46 13.33 -0.17 -16.72
N PHE A 47 12.99 -1.40 -16.33
CA PHE A 47 12.20 -1.64 -15.13
C PHE A 47 12.96 -1.21 -13.87
N PHE A 48 14.22 -1.63 -13.71
CA PHE A 48 15.03 -1.24 -12.55
C PHE A 48 15.32 0.26 -12.50
N SER A 49 15.52 0.92 -13.66
CA SER A 49 15.76 2.36 -13.74
C SER A 49 14.57 3.21 -13.30
N MET A 50 13.37 2.63 -13.30
CA MET A 50 12.13 3.31 -12.91
C MET A 50 11.65 2.88 -11.52
N TYR A 51 12.24 1.84 -10.94
CA TYR A 51 11.89 1.38 -9.60
C TYR A 51 12.47 2.33 -8.56
N HIS A 52 11.73 2.60 -7.50
CA HIS A 52 12.17 3.49 -6.43
C HIS A 52 13.31 2.89 -5.62
N ASP A 53 14.30 3.71 -5.25
CA ASP A 53 15.47 3.26 -4.47
C ASP A 53 15.09 2.72 -3.08
N ASP A 54 13.96 3.17 -2.53
CA ASP A 54 13.41 2.66 -1.27
C ASP A 54 12.80 1.25 -1.39
N GLY A 55 12.68 0.73 -2.61
CA GLY A 55 12.21 -0.62 -2.93
C GLY A 55 10.70 -0.82 -2.82
N ALA A 56 9.94 0.26 -2.60
CA ALA A 56 8.49 0.14 -2.53
C ALA A 56 7.87 -0.20 -3.89
N CYS A 57 6.84 -1.04 -3.86
CA CYS A 57 6.03 -1.37 -5.04
C CYS A 57 4.85 -0.39 -5.11
N ASP A 58 4.81 0.48 -6.13
CA ASP A 58 3.77 1.49 -6.33
C ASP A 58 2.36 0.88 -6.36
N GLU A 59 2.24 -0.30 -6.95
CA GLU A 59 0.97 -1.02 -7.09
C GLU A 59 0.53 -1.72 -5.80
N GLY A 60 1.37 -1.67 -4.76
CA GLY A 60 1.12 -2.27 -3.46
C GLY A 60 1.52 -3.76 -3.35
N PRO A 61 1.39 -4.34 -2.13
CA PRO A 61 1.86 -5.69 -1.82
C PRO A 61 1.19 -6.81 -2.63
N THR A 62 -0.04 -6.62 -3.12
CA THR A 62 -0.70 -7.62 -4.00
C THR A 62 0.09 -7.88 -5.28
N TYR A 63 0.70 -6.84 -5.84
CA TYR A 63 1.42 -6.92 -7.11
C TYR A 63 2.92 -7.16 -6.95
N TRP A 64 3.43 -7.11 -5.72
CA TRP A 64 4.85 -7.29 -5.42
C TRP A 64 5.44 -8.59 -6.00
N SER A 65 4.72 -9.71 -5.90
CA SER A 65 5.19 -10.98 -6.48
C SER A 65 5.28 -10.92 -8.01
N GLY A 66 4.36 -10.22 -8.68
CA GLY A 66 4.36 -10.01 -10.13
C GLY A 66 5.43 -9.04 -10.62
N ALA A 67 5.75 -8.03 -9.83
CA ALA A 67 6.76 -7.01 -10.15
C ALA A 67 8.15 -7.44 -9.65
N SER A 68 8.43 -7.16 -8.38
CA SER A 68 9.70 -7.44 -7.72
C SER A 68 10.07 -8.93 -7.74
N GLY A 69 9.09 -9.81 -7.52
CA GLY A 69 9.32 -11.25 -7.50
C GLY A 69 9.77 -11.80 -8.86
N TYR A 70 9.14 -11.38 -9.95
CA TYR A 70 9.57 -11.82 -11.29
C TYR A 70 10.86 -11.15 -11.75
N ALA A 71 11.15 -9.93 -11.29
CA ALA A 71 12.46 -9.32 -11.49
C ALA A 71 13.58 -10.17 -10.86
N LEU A 72 13.37 -10.66 -9.63
CA LEU A 72 14.30 -11.58 -8.99
C LEU A 72 14.43 -12.90 -9.77
N LYS A 73 13.32 -13.52 -10.19
CA LYS A 73 13.34 -14.76 -10.98
C LYS A 73 14.14 -14.58 -12.27
N PHE A 74 13.98 -13.44 -12.93
CA PHE A 74 14.78 -13.10 -14.13
C PHE A 74 16.26 -13.04 -13.80
N LEU A 75 16.65 -12.35 -12.73
CA LEU A 75 18.05 -12.20 -12.31
C LEU A 75 18.66 -13.55 -11.88
N ASP A 76 17.91 -14.38 -11.16
CA ASP A 76 18.38 -15.70 -10.73
C ASP A 76 18.64 -16.61 -11.95
N LEU A 77 17.70 -16.64 -12.90
CA LEU A 77 17.89 -17.39 -14.14
C LEU A 77 19.09 -16.85 -14.94
N LEU A 78 19.21 -15.53 -15.05
CA LEU A 78 20.33 -14.87 -15.73
C LEU A 78 21.67 -15.22 -15.07
N ALA A 79 21.77 -15.19 -13.75
CA ALA A 79 22.96 -15.61 -13.01
C ALA A 79 23.32 -17.08 -13.31
N LYS A 80 22.34 -17.99 -13.28
CA LYS A 80 22.52 -19.42 -13.60
C LYS A 80 23.05 -19.64 -15.02
N VAL A 81 22.41 -19.03 -16.03
CA VAL A 81 22.79 -19.24 -17.44
C VAL A 81 24.10 -18.56 -17.83
N THR A 82 24.53 -17.57 -17.06
CA THR A 82 25.83 -16.90 -17.27
C THR A 82 26.97 -17.48 -16.41
N GLY A 83 26.73 -18.57 -15.67
CA GLY A 83 27.70 -19.13 -14.73
C GLY A 83 28.07 -18.13 -13.64
N ASN A 84 27.10 -17.41 -13.13
CA ASN A 84 27.20 -16.38 -12.09
C ASN A 84 28.05 -15.14 -12.48
N LYS A 85 28.30 -14.93 -13.79
CA LYS A 85 29.01 -13.74 -14.26
C LYS A 85 28.16 -12.46 -14.17
N VAL A 86 26.84 -12.60 -14.26
CA VAL A 86 25.89 -11.52 -14.02
C VAL A 86 25.18 -11.83 -12.71
N ASN A 87 25.62 -11.18 -11.64
CA ASN A 87 25.06 -11.33 -10.30
C ASN A 87 25.06 -9.97 -9.60
N ILE A 88 23.89 -9.53 -9.18
CA ILE A 88 23.67 -8.24 -8.51
C ILE A 88 22.86 -8.39 -7.22
N PHE A 89 22.80 -9.60 -6.63
CA PHE A 89 21.99 -9.85 -5.43
C PHE A 89 22.44 -9.07 -4.19
N ASP A 90 23.66 -8.52 -4.19
CA ASP A 90 24.14 -7.60 -3.15
C ASP A 90 23.65 -6.15 -3.33
N SER A 91 22.92 -5.86 -4.39
CA SER A 91 22.40 -4.51 -4.66
C SER A 91 21.49 -4.04 -3.52
N PRO A 92 21.69 -2.81 -3.00
CA PRO A 92 20.78 -2.20 -2.03
C PRO A 92 19.34 -2.13 -2.53
N LEU A 93 19.13 -1.84 -3.82
CA LEU A 93 17.79 -1.81 -4.43
C LEU A 93 17.10 -3.17 -4.32
N LEU A 94 17.78 -4.27 -4.67
CA LEU A 94 17.17 -5.61 -4.57
C LEU A 94 16.84 -6.00 -3.14
N ARG A 95 17.69 -5.63 -2.16
CA ARG A 95 17.38 -5.83 -0.74
C ARG A 95 16.16 -5.02 -0.31
N ASN A 96 16.06 -3.76 -0.72
CA ASN A 96 14.91 -2.92 -0.42
C ASN A 96 13.62 -3.46 -1.07
N MET A 97 13.68 -3.88 -2.34
CA MET A 97 12.58 -4.53 -3.05
C MET A 97 12.11 -5.80 -2.34
N ALA A 98 13.06 -6.63 -1.85
CA ALA A 98 12.76 -7.81 -1.04
C ALA A 98 12.01 -7.42 0.25
N GLN A 99 12.58 -6.51 1.00
CA GLN A 99 12.11 -6.13 2.33
C GLN A 99 10.79 -5.37 2.32
N TYR A 100 10.42 -4.76 1.20
CA TYR A 100 9.15 -4.03 1.08
C TYR A 100 7.97 -4.86 1.59
N ILE A 101 7.84 -6.12 1.17
CA ILE A 101 6.68 -6.95 1.46
C ILE A 101 6.42 -7.11 2.97
N TYR A 102 7.48 -7.33 3.77
CA TYR A 102 7.30 -7.45 5.20
C TYR A 102 7.34 -6.10 5.94
N ARG A 103 7.89 -5.02 5.34
CA ARG A 103 7.83 -3.68 5.91
C ARG A 103 6.41 -3.10 5.87
N VAL A 104 5.59 -3.49 4.90
CA VAL A 104 4.18 -3.11 4.78
C VAL A 104 3.21 -4.15 5.37
N HIS A 105 3.75 -5.16 6.07
CA HIS A 105 2.97 -6.20 6.72
C HIS A 105 2.40 -5.71 8.06
N ILE A 106 1.08 -5.82 8.21
CA ILE A 106 0.35 -5.41 9.41
C ILE A 106 0.35 -6.54 10.45
N GLY A 107 0.05 -7.76 10.01
CA GLY A 107 0.02 -8.97 10.81
C GLY A 107 -0.90 -10.04 10.22
N GLY A 108 -0.58 -11.31 10.44
CA GLY A 108 -1.31 -12.43 9.84
C GLY A 108 -1.21 -12.41 8.31
N ASN A 109 -2.34 -12.26 7.61
CA ASN A 109 -2.38 -12.09 6.16
C ASN A 109 -2.73 -10.66 5.73
N ARG A 110 -2.66 -9.68 6.64
CA ARG A 110 -3.03 -8.29 6.37
C ARG A 110 -1.82 -7.42 6.05
N PHE A 111 -2.00 -6.56 5.06
CA PHE A 111 -0.98 -5.67 4.53
C PHE A 111 -1.56 -4.27 4.31
N VAL A 112 -0.67 -3.27 4.21
CA VAL A 112 -1.04 -1.92 3.75
C VAL A 112 -1.62 -2.02 2.35
N ASN A 113 -2.83 -1.50 2.16
CA ASN A 113 -3.59 -1.70 0.93
C ASN A 113 -3.83 -0.40 0.14
N PHE A 114 -2.83 0.47 0.06
CA PHE A 114 -2.89 1.60 -0.86
C PHE A 114 -2.87 1.13 -2.32
N ALA A 115 -3.28 2.00 -3.23
CA ALA A 115 -3.50 1.71 -4.65
C ALA A 115 -4.51 0.55 -4.86
N ASP A 116 -4.32 -0.28 -5.88
CA ASP A 116 -5.22 -1.42 -6.14
C ASP A 116 -4.91 -2.66 -5.27
N SER A 117 -4.14 -2.50 -4.19
CA SER A 117 -3.79 -3.62 -3.32
C SER A 117 -4.96 -4.08 -2.45
N ALA A 118 -5.07 -5.40 -2.29
CA ALA A 118 -6.02 -5.99 -1.35
C ALA A 118 -5.52 -5.86 0.10
N PRO A 119 -6.43 -5.75 1.09
CA PRO A 119 -6.04 -5.73 2.50
C PRO A 119 -5.52 -7.07 3.02
N ARG A 120 -5.81 -8.17 2.31
CA ARG A 120 -5.29 -9.51 2.57
C ARG A 120 -4.51 -10.00 1.37
N VAL A 121 -3.25 -10.36 1.59
CA VAL A 121 -2.35 -10.79 0.51
C VAL A 121 -1.74 -12.15 0.85
N SER A 122 -1.59 -12.98 -0.18
CA SER A 122 -0.89 -14.27 -0.11
C SER A 122 0.28 -14.24 -1.09
N PRO A 123 1.44 -13.70 -0.68
CA PRO A 123 2.63 -13.69 -1.54
C PRO A 123 3.08 -15.13 -1.85
N SER A 124 3.64 -15.36 -3.06
CA SER A 124 4.17 -16.68 -3.44
C SER A 124 5.28 -17.13 -2.51
N PRO A 125 5.12 -18.28 -1.80
CA PRO A 125 6.15 -18.78 -0.89
C PRO A 125 7.48 -19.05 -1.59
N GLY A 126 7.43 -19.55 -2.84
CA GLY A 126 8.63 -19.82 -3.62
C GLY A 126 9.42 -18.54 -3.90
N ILE A 127 8.74 -17.46 -4.28
CA ILE A 127 9.40 -16.16 -4.53
C ILE A 127 9.98 -15.58 -3.25
N LEU A 128 9.21 -15.57 -2.15
CA LEU A 128 9.67 -15.06 -0.86
C LEU A 128 10.93 -15.80 -0.39
N TYR A 129 10.90 -17.14 -0.41
CA TYR A 129 12.01 -17.96 0.08
C TYR A 129 13.25 -17.78 -0.76
N GLN A 130 13.10 -17.75 -2.09
CA GLN A 130 14.21 -17.55 -3.01
C GLN A 130 14.84 -16.17 -2.84
N TYR A 131 14.04 -15.12 -2.62
CA TYR A 131 14.54 -13.79 -2.29
C TYR A 131 15.40 -13.82 -1.02
N GLY A 132 14.86 -14.43 0.05
CA GLY A 132 15.59 -14.57 1.30
C GLY A 132 16.93 -15.29 1.13
N LYS A 133 16.96 -16.38 0.35
CA LYS A 133 18.21 -17.13 0.05
C LYS A 133 19.21 -16.29 -0.74
N LEU A 134 18.79 -15.63 -1.80
CA LEU A 134 19.68 -14.91 -2.71
C LEU A 134 20.22 -13.61 -2.12
N THR A 135 19.45 -12.95 -1.26
CA THR A 135 19.86 -11.71 -0.59
C THR A 135 20.44 -11.92 0.82
N GLY A 136 20.46 -13.18 1.30
CA GLY A 136 20.92 -13.51 2.66
C GLY A 136 19.98 -13.03 3.78
N ASP A 137 18.69 -12.80 3.48
CA ASP A 137 17.70 -12.30 4.44
C ASP A 137 16.99 -13.43 5.18
N SER A 138 17.50 -13.78 6.36
CA SER A 138 16.89 -14.82 7.20
C SER A 138 15.51 -14.43 7.76
N ALA A 139 15.24 -13.14 7.92
CA ALA A 139 13.92 -12.66 8.34
C ALA A 139 12.88 -12.94 7.24
N MET A 140 13.23 -12.73 5.97
CA MET A 140 12.40 -13.09 4.81
C MET A 140 12.11 -14.59 4.77
N MET A 141 13.13 -15.45 4.99
CA MET A 141 12.92 -16.91 5.01
C MET A 141 11.98 -17.35 6.14
N LYS A 142 12.13 -16.76 7.35
CA LYS A 142 11.22 -17.01 8.49
C LYS A 142 9.79 -16.54 8.15
N PHE A 143 9.68 -15.37 7.53
CA PHE A 143 8.40 -14.82 7.08
C PHE A 143 7.74 -15.71 6.03
N THR A 144 8.51 -16.28 5.13
CA THR A 144 7.99 -17.25 4.15
C THR A 144 7.34 -18.45 4.84
N SER A 145 8.03 -19.08 5.80
CA SER A 145 7.47 -20.21 6.55
C SER A 145 6.23 -19.84 7.33
N PHE A 146 6.19 -18.64 7.93
CA PHE A 146 5.00 -18.10 8.60
C PHE A 146 3.84 -17.93 7.60
N MET A 147 4.05 -17.21 6.50
CA MET A 147 3.01 -16.93 5.51
C MET A 147 2.48 -18.20 4.81
N ALA A 148 3.36 -19.16 4.51
CA ALA A 148 2.98 -20.42 3.89
C ALA A 148 2.01 -21.22 4.77
N ARG A 149 2.22 -21.22 6.08
CA ARG A 149 1.30 -21.85 7.05
C ARG A 149 0.03 -21.02 7.26
N GLN A 150 0.17 -19.71 7.46
CA GLN A 150 -0.95 -18.78 7.65
C GLN A 150 -1.97 -18.87 6.50
N ASN A 151 -1.49 -18.92 5.27
CA ASN A 151 -2.33 -18.99 4.07
C ASN A 151 -2.65 -20.41 3.63
N ARG A 152 -2.15 -21.44 4.33
CA ARG A 152 -2.27 -22.85 3.93
C ARG A 152 -1.86 -23.07 2.46
N SER A 153 -0.76 -22.41 2.05
CA SER A 153 -0.40 -22.28 0.62
C SER A 153 -0.18 -23.61 -0.07
N PHE A 154 0.30 -24.62 0.64
CA PHE A 154 0.54 -25.94 0.08
C PHE A 154 -0.65 -26.90 0.20
N GLU A 155 -1.67 -26.56 0.99
CA GLU A 155 -2.89 -27.35 1.15
C GLU A 155 -3.97 -26.91 0.17
N ASN A 156 -4.07 -25.62 -0.11
CA ASN A 156 -5.07 -25.04 -1.00
C ASN A 156 -4.74 -25.22 -2.50
N GLY A 157 -3.65 -25.93 -2.81
CA GLY A 157 -3.11 -26.10 -4.15
C GLY A 157 -2.25 -24.91 -4.59
N VAL A 158 -1.44 -25.13 -5.61
CA VAL A 158 -0.57 -24.09 -6.15
C VAL A 158 -1.38 -23.21 -7.09
N ASN A 159 -1.70 -22.01 -6.64
CA ASN A 159 -2.29 -20.99 -7.50
C ASN A 159 -1.20 -20.39 -8.37
N GLY A 160 -1.17 -20.71 -9.64
CA GLY A 160 -0.21 -20.07 -10.55
C GLY A 160 0.16 -20.91 -11.76
N TYR A 161 1.19 -20.44 -12.43
CA TYR A 161 1.74 -21.11 -13.60
C TYR A 161 2.53 -22.34 -13.20
N PHE A 162 2.55 -23.35 -14.07
CA PHE A 162 3.22 -24.66 -13.87
C PHE A 162 4.67 -24.51 -13.37
N ALA A 163 5.46 -23.60 -13.97
CA ALA A 163 6.84 -23.35 -13.53
C ALA A 163 6.94 -22.85 -12.08
N SER A 164 6.02 -21.98 -11.64
CA SER A 164 5.98 -21.52 -10.25
C SER A 164 5.57 -22.63 -9.29
N ALA A 165 4.66 -23.51 -9.74
CA ALA A 165 4.27 -24.69 -8.98
C ALA A 165 5.44 -25.65 -8.74
N LEU A 166 6.26 -25.87 -9.78
CA LEU A 166 7.47 -26.68 -9.66
C LEU A 166 8.49 -26.06 -8.70
N ASP A 167 8.75 -24.76 -8.80
CA ASP A 167 9.64 -24.06 -7.88
C ASP A 167 9.20 -24.25 -6.42
N GLU A 168 7.90 -24.09 -6.14
CA GLU A 168 7.34 -24.27 -4.81
C GLU A 168 7.42 -25.73 -4.33
N LEU A 169 7.19 -26.68 -5.21
CA LEU A 169 7.32 -28.10 -4.91
C LEU A 169 8.76 -28.47 -4.51
N PHE A 170 9.75 -27.99 -5.26
CA PHE A 170 11.16 -28.25 -4.96
C PHE A 170 11.61 -27.61 -3.65
N MET A 171 11.06 -26.45 -3.30
CA MET A 171 11.38 -25.74 -2.05
C MET A 171 10.49 -26.15 -0.87
N TYR A 172 9.48 -27.00 -1.07
CA TYR A 172 8.48 -27.36 -0.05
C TYR A 172 9.10 -27.79 1.28
N LYS A 173 10.05 -28.75 1.25
CA LYS A 173 10.71 -29.26 2.46
C LYS A 173 11.52 -28.17 3.18
N GLU A 174 12.22 -27.33 2.41
CA GLU A 174 12.98 -26.24 2.98
C GLU A 174 12.07 -25.21 3.65
N ILE A 175 11.01 -24.77 2.96
CA ILE A 175 10.05 -23.78 3.48
C ILE A 175 9.33 -24.30 4.71
N THR A 176 8.81 -25.52 4.67
CA THR A 176 8.02 -26.09 5.77
C THR A 176 8.87 -26.47 6.98
N GLY A 177 10.14 -26.80 6.76
CA GLY A 177 11.13 -27.11 7.81
C GLY A 177 11.83 -25.88 8.38
N TYR A 178 11.72 -24.71 7.75
CA TYR A 178 12.41 -23.51 8.23
C TYR A 178 11.65 -22.88 9.44
N PRO A 179 12.38 -22.28 10.41
CA PRO A 179 11.76 -21.60 11.54
C PRO A 179 10.78 -20.51 11.08
N GLN A 180 9.63 -20.43 11.74
CA GLN A 180 8.66 -19.36 11.47
C GLN A 180 9.05 -18.07 12.20
N GLY A 181 8.71 -16.93 11.60
CA GLY A 181 8.84 -15.62 12.21
C GLY A 181 8.09 -14.58 11.43
N GLU A 182 7.40 -13.72 12.14
CA GLU A 182 6.66 -12.60 11.59
C GLU A 182 7.49 -11.34 11.86
N PRO A 183 8.14 -10.72 10.83
CA PRO A 183 8.97 -9.53 11.02
C PRO A 183 8.07 -8.30 11.17
N LEU A 184 7.60 -8.08 12.38
CA LEU A 184 6.70 -6.96 12.71
C LEU A 184 7.54 -5.70 12.97
N ILE A 185 7.84 -4.97 11.89
CA ILE A 185 8.68 -3.78 11.91
C ILE A 185 8.05 -2.67 12.74
N GLY A 186 8.79 -2.09 13.68
CA GLY A 186 8.31 -1.03 14.58
C GLY A 186 7.95 0.27 13.86
N THR A 187 8.72 0.64 12.83
CA THR A 187 8.47 1.79 11.98
C THR A 187 9.33 1.75 10.73
N HIS A 188 8.81 2.27 9.60
CA HIS A 188 9.57 2.46 8.38
C HIS A 188 9.06 3.69 7.61
N TRP A 189 9.98 4.39 6.96
CA TRP A 189 9.72 5.50 6.06
C TRP A 189 10.26 5.18 4.67
N PHE A 190 9.35 4.95 3.72
CA PHE A 190 9.66 4.85 2.30
C PHE A 190 9.76 6.28 1.75
N ARG A 191 10.98 6.76 1.57
CA ARG A 191 11.25 8.15 1.28
C ARG A 191 10.77 8.58 -0.11
N ASP A 192 10.96 7.72 -1.10
CA ASP A 192 10.71 8.03 -2.51
C ASP A 192 9.22 7.91 -2.83
N THR A 193 8.58 6.86 -2.34
CA THR A 193 7.13 6.65 -2.48
C THR A 193 6.31 7.37 -1.42
N GLN A 194 6.97 7.99 -0.43
CA GLN A 194 6.35 8.78 0.63
C GLN A 194 5.32 8.01 1.45
N ILE A 195 5.62 6.76 1.78
CA ILE A 195 4.77 5.91 2.63
C ILE A 195 5.43 5.75 4.00
N CYS A 196 4.67 6.08 5.05
CA CYS A 196 5.06 5.85 6.43
C CYS A 196 4.27 4.67 7.00
N VAL A 197 4.95 3.78 7.70
CA VAL A 197 4.31 2.72 8.50
C VAL A 197 4.84 2.77 9.93
N ALA A 198 3.98 2.54 10.92
CA ALA A 198 4.40 2.44 12.31
C ALA A 198 3.43 1.59 13.13
N ARG A 199 3.95 0.94 14.18
CA ARG A 199 3.18 0.17 15.16
C ARG A 199 3.57 0.53 16.58
N ASP A 200 2.75 0.14 17.53
CA ASP A 200 2.96 0.41 18.96
C ASP A 200 4.27 -0.17 19.50
N ALA A 201 4.61 -1.39 19.11
CA ALA A 201 5.86 -2.03 19.52
C ALA A 201 6.42 -2.92 18.39
N GLU A 202 7.74 -2.83 18.16
CA GLU A 202 8.44 -3.70 17.23
C GLU A 202 8.37 -5.16 17.71
N GLY A 203 8.15 -6.08 16.77
CA GLY A 203 8.03 -7.51 17.06
C GLY A 203 6.68 -7.94 17.64
N GLU A 204 5.73 -7.01 17.87
CA GLU A 204 4.43 -7.30 18.45
C GLU A 204 3.31 -6.98 17.44
N SER A 205 2.31 -7.87 17.36
CA SER A 205 1.10 -7.64 16.54
C SER A 205 -0.02 -6.91 17.33
N GLY A 206 0.14 -6.77 18.63
CA GLY A 206 -0.79 -6.06 19.52
C GLY A 206 -0.67 -4.53 19.40
N GLY A 207 -1.77 -3.84 19.76
CA GLY A 207 -1.82 -2.38 19.75
C GLY A 207 -2.08 -1.77 18.37
N PHE A 208 -1.83 -0.46 18.26
CA PHE A 208 -2.04 0.27 17.03
C PHE A 208 -0.96 0.02 15.99
N PHE A 209 -1.40 -0.05 14.74
CA PHE A 209 -0.60 0.10 13.53
C PHE A 209 -1.23 1.15 12.64
N PHE A 210 -0.44 2.05 12.08
CA PHE A 210 -0.92 2.94 11.01
C PHE A 210 0.03 2.94 9.82
N ALA A 211 -0.54 3.25 8.66
CA ALA A 211 0.21 3.68 7.49
C ALA A 211 -0.41 4.96 6.93
N ALA A 212 0.43 5.83 6.37
CA ALA A 212 0.00 7.04 5.69
C ALA A 212 0.88 7.27 4.46
N LYS A 213 0.33 7.91 3.43
CA LYS A 213 1.04 8.15 2.17
C LYS A 213 1.03 9.63 1.78
N GLY A 214 2.05 10.04 1.05
CA GLY A 214 2.12 11.24 0.24
C GLY A 214 2.00 10.90 -1.25
N GLY A 215 3.08 11.07 -2.01
CA GLY A 215 3.17 10.71 -3.43
C GLY A 215 2.41 11.66 -4.35
N HIS A 216 1.88 11.14 -5.43
CA HIS A 216 1.13 11.90 -6.43
C HIS A 216 0.00 11.08 -7.06
N ASN A 217 -1.00 11.74 -7.66
CA ASN A 217 -2.17 11.10 -8.24
C ASN A 217 -1.95 10.60 -9.69
N GLN A 218 -0.74 10.08 -9.99
CA GLN A 218 -0.42 9.38 -11.25
C GLN A 218 0.57 8.24 -11.00
N GLU A 219 0.46 7.58 -9.86
CA GLU A 219 1.20 6.34 -9.58
C GLU A 219 0.60 5.17 -10.37
N SER A 220 1.30 4.05 -10.45
CA SER A 220 0.73 2.83 -11.03
C SER A 220 -0.48 2.37 -10.22
N HIS A 221 -1.56 2.00 -10.90
CA HIS A 221 -2.84 1.62 -10.26
C HIS A 221 -3.39 2.69 -9.29
N ASN A 222 -3.20 3.96 -9.63
CA ASN A 222 -3.48 5.12 -8.79
C ASN A 222 -4.93 5.24 -8.32
N HIS A 223 -5.09 5.67 -7.07
CA HIS A 223 -6.29 6.32 -6.54
C HIS A 223 -6.00 7.81 -6.29
N ASN A 224 -7.02 8.67 -6.24
CA ASN A 224 -6.84 10.05 -5.82
C ASN A 224 -6.78 10.10 -4.28
N ASP A 225 -5.64 9.72 -3.71
CA ASP A 225 -5.52 9.39 -2.29
C ASP A 225 -4.27 10.00 -1.61
N VAL A 226 -3.69 11.05 -2.22
CA VAL A 226 -2.55 11.78 -1.66
C VAL A 226 -2.87 12.31 -0.26
N GLY A 227 -2.09 11.88 0.73
CA GLY A 227 -2.32 12.20 2.14
C GLY A 227 -3.37 11.31 2.82
N SER A 228 -3.71 10.14 2.30
CA SER A 228 -4.58 9.17 2.98
C SER A 228 -3.82 8.37 4.03
N CYS A 229 -4.55 7.73 4.93
CA CYS A 229 -4.00 6.85 5.97
C CYS A 229 -4.94 5.67 6.23
N ILE A 230 -4.39 4.63 6.85
CA ILE A 230 -5.14 3.50 7.43
C ILE A 230 -4.72 3.32 8.88
N LEU A 231 -5.63 2.80 9.70
CA LEU A 231 -5.39 2.50 11.12
C LEU A 231 -5.91 1.12 11.46
N TYR A 232 -5.08 0.33 12.10
CA TYR A 232 -5.40 -1.00 12.59
C TYR A 232 -5.12 -1.10 14.08
N TYR A 233 -5.79 -2.03 14.75
CA TYR A 233 -5.53 -2.37 16.14
C TYR A 233 -5.56 -3.90 16.32
N ASN A 234 -4.52 -4.46 16.93
CA ASN A 234 -4.33 -5.91 17.03
C ASN A 234 -4.48 -6.61 15.65
N THR A 235 -3.90 -6.01 14.62
CA THR A 235 -3.96 -6.43 13.21
C THR A 235 -5.35 -6.31 12.53
N LEU A 236 -6.37 -5.85 13.22
CA LEU A 236 -7.74 -5.71 12.72
C LEU A 236 -8.05 -4.25 12.35
N PRO A 237 -8.84 -4.00 11.29
CA PRO A 237 -9.04 -2.66 10.75
C PRO A 237 -9.89 -1.76 11.65
N VAL A 238 -9.50 -0.50 11.76
CA VAL A 238 -10.24 0.59 12.43
C VAL A 238 -10.57 1.70 11.45
N LEU A 239 -9.58 2.27 10.76
CA LEU A 239 -9.76 3.11 9.57
C LEU A 239 -9.17 2.39 8.36
N ILE A 240 -9.86 2.43 7.25
CA ILE A 240 -9.52 1.65 6.06
C ILE A 240 -9.29 2.52 4.83
N ASP A 241 -8.54 2.00 3.89
CA ASP A 241 -8.69 2.29 2.48
C ASP A 241 -9.69 1.26 1.91
N ALA A 242 -10.75 1.72 1.24
CA ALA A 242 -11.78 0.81 0.72
C ALA A 242 -11.22 -0.21 -0.28
N GLY A 243 -10.11 0.14 -0.93
CA GLY A 243 -9.45 -0.68 -1.94
C GLY A 243 -10.14 -0.62 -3.29
N VAL A 244 -9.87 -1.60 -4.14
CA VAL A 244 -10.39 -1.69 -5.50
C VAL A 244 -11.42 -2.80 -5.64
N GLY A 245 -12.54 -2.51 -6.31
CA GLY A 245 -13.55 -3.49 -6.69
C GLY A 245 -13.08 -4.41 -7.83
N THR A 246 -14.01 -5.16 -8.38
CA THR A 246 -13.78 -6.02 -9.54
C THR A 246 -13.35 -5.17 -10.74
N TYR A 247 -12.28 -5.60 -11.41
CA TYR A 247 -11.77 -4.91 -12.59
C TYR A 247 -12.74 -5.00 -13.77
N THR A 248 -13.00 -3.86 -14.35
CA THR A 248 -13.83 -3.70 -15.55
C THR A 248 -13.07 -2.89 -16.60
N ARG A 249 -13.64 -2.70 -17.78
CA ARG A 249 -13.09 -1.80 -18.79
C ARG A 249 -12.92 -0.36 -18.27
N GLN A 250 -13.82 0.11 -17.41
CA GLN A 250 -13.78 1.43 -16.78
C GLN A 250 -12.53 1.59 -15.90
N THR A 251 -12.10 0.54 -15.19
CA THR A 251 -10.94 0.56 -14.29
C THR A 251 -9.65 0.96 -15.02
N PHE A 252 -9.53 0.64 -16.31
CA PHE A 252 -8.34 0.92 -17.12
C PHE A 252 -8.56 2.02 -18.17
N GLY A 253 -9.70 2.71 -18.09
CA GLY A 253 -10.07 3.76 -19.01
C GLY A 253 -10.00 5.17 -18.39
N PRO A 254 -10.29 6.21 -19.18
CA PRO A 254 -10.31 7.59 -18.72
C PRO A 254 -11.36 7.85 -17.62
N GLU A 255 -12.36 6.98 -17.51
CA GLU A 255 -13.42 7.08 -16.49
C GLU A 255 -13.05 6.37 -15.17
N ARG A 256 -11.80 5.92 -14.98
CA ARG A 256 -11.34 5.28 -13.73
C ARG A 256 -11.77 6.07 -12.49
N TYR A 257 -11.58 7.37 -12.51
CA TYR A 257 -11.81 8.25 -11.37
C TYR A 257 -13.29 8.65 -11.18
N THR A 258 -14.22 8.05 -11.95
CA THR A 258 -15.65 8.07 -11.64
C THR A 258 -16.09 6.89 -10.78
N ILE A 259 -15.22 5.88 -10.60
CA ILE A 259 -15.40 4.79 -9.65
C ILE A 259 -15.22 5.37 -8.25
N TRP A 260 -16.18 5.15 -7.37
CA TRP A 260 -16.20 5.79 -6.05
C TRP A 260 -14.96 5.46 -5.20
N THR A 261 -14.45 4.22 -5.24
CA THR A 261 -13.24 3.82 -4.50
C THR A 261 -11.95 4.48 -4.98
N MET A 262 -11.98 5.13 -6.15
CA MET A 262 -10.84 5.87 -6.71
C MET A 262 -10.85 7.36 -6.33
N GLN A 263 -11.94 7.83 -5.71
CA GLN A 263 -12.18 9.26 -5.41
C GLN A 263 -11.72 9.60 -4.00
N SER A 264 -11.07 10.75 -3.82
CA SER A 264 -10.56 11.20 -2.52
C SER A 264 -11.64 11.33 -1.43
N ASP A 265 -12.89 11.55 -1.81
CA ASP A 265 -14.01 11.67 -0.86
C ASP A 265 -14.39 10.34 -0.18
N TYR A 266 -13.83 9.23 -0.67
CA TYR A 266 -13.98 7.88 -0.12
C TYR A 266 -12.65 7.30 0.39
N HIS A 267 -11.72 8.20 0.67
CA HIS A 267 -10.49 7.94 1.42
C HIS A 267 -10.50 8.74 2.73
N ASN A 268 -9.50 8.54 3.58
CA ASN A 268 -9.36 9.27 4.84
C ASN A 268 -8.76 10.67 4.58
N LEU A 269 -9.51 11.51 3.84
CA LEU A 269 -9.04 12.74 3.22
C LEU A 269 -10.06 13.89 3.36
N PRO A 270 -9.61 15.16 3.29
CA PRO A 270 -10.53 16.28 3.19
C PRO A 270 -11.14 16.42 1.79
N SER A 271 -12.35 17.00 1.75
CA SER A 271 -12.87 17.70 0.59
C SER A 271 -12.71 19.19 0.86
N ILE A 272 -11.95 19.89 0.02
CA ILE A 272 -11.56 21.29 0.29
C ILE A 272 -12.42 22.23 -0.56
N ASN A 273 -13.16 23.14 0.08
CA ASN A 273 -14.12 24.01 -0.60
C ASN A 273 -15.11 23.22 -1.48
N GLY A 274 -15.46 22.00 -1.07
CA GLY A 274 -16.32 21.08 -1.82
C GLY A 274 -15.66 20.46 -3.06
N MET A 275 -14.33 20.51 -3.17
CA MET A 275 -13.56 19.92 -4.26
C MET A 275 -12.81 18.67 -3.77
N ALA A 276 -12.88 17.61 -4.57
CA ALA A 276 -12.06 16.41 -4.43
C ALA A 276 -10.68 16.58 -5.11
N GLN A 277 -9.74 15.69 -4.81
CA GLN A 277 -8.48 15.61 -5.53
C GLN A 277 -8.68 15.22 -6.99
N LYS A 278 -7.73 15.57 -7.85
CA LYS A 278 -7.70 15.18 -9.26
C LYS A 278 -6.54 14.24 -9.55
N ASN A 279 -6.70 13.43 -10.58
CA ASN A 279 -5.64 12.60 -11.13
C ASN A 279 -4.66 13.45 -11.96
N GLY A 280 -3.38 13.07 -11.90
CA GLY A 280 -2.28 13.72 -12.61
C GLY A 280 -1.04 13.83 -11.72
N LYS A 281 0.14 13.82 -12.31
CA LYS A 281 1.42 13.89 -11.59
C LYS A 281 1.62 15.25 -10.89
N GLU A 282 1.01 16.30 -11.42
CA GLU A 282 1.00 17.63 -10.84
C GLU A 282 0.19 17.70 -9.53
N PHE A 283 -0.75 16.77 -9.33
CA PHE A 283 -1.53 16.65 -8.09
C PHE A 283 -0.77 15.77 -7.09
N ALA A 284 0.06 16.39 -6.28
CA ALA A 284 1.07 15.73 -5.46
C ALA A 284 1.19 16.32 -4.05
N ALA A 285 1.69 15.51 -3.14
CA ALA A 285 2.11 15.94 -1.81
C ALA A 285 3.42 16.74 -1.87
N HIS A 286 3.63 17.61 -0.89
CA HIS A 286 4.90 18.32 -0.70
C HIS A 286 5.19 18.57 0.77
N SER A 287 6.41 19.05 1.08
CA SER A 287 6.82 19.43 2.43
C SER A 287 6.65 18.31 3.47
N GLN A 288 7.08 17.07 3.13
CA GLN A 288 6.97 15.93 4.02
C GLN A 288 7.99 16.02 5.17
N GLN A 289 7.54 15.63 6.36
CA GLN A 289 8.39 15.45 7.53
C GLN A 289 8.02 14.14 8.23
N TYR A 290 9.03 13.32 8.47
CA TYR A 290 8.90 12.08 9.24
C TYR A 290 9.77 12.15 10.49
N LYS A 291 9.19 11.80 11.63
CA LYS A 291 9.91 11.72 12.91
C LYS A 291 9.47 10.48 13.69
N ALA A 292 10.44 9.72 14.17
CA ALA A 292 10.18 8.55 15.01
C ALA A 292 11.01 8.62 16.29
N THR A 293 10.35 8.35 17.41
CA THR A 293 10.95 8.22 18.75
C THR A 293 10.44 6.95 19.41
N ALA A 294 10.94 6.61 20.58
CA ALA A 294 10.42 5.49 21.35
C ALA A 294 8.94 5.66 21.76
N LYS A 295 8.46 6.89 21.92
CA LYS A 295 7.10 7.20 22.38
C LYS A 295 6.13 7.58 21.27
N THR A 296 6.63 8.18 20.20
CA THR A 296 5.80 8.74 19.13
C THR A 296 6.38 8.52 17.76
N VAL A 297 5.51 8.29 16.78
CA VAL A 297 5.87 8.38 15.36
C VAL A 297 4.94 9.39 14.72
N SER A 298 5.49 10.36 14.00
CA SER A 298 4.70 11.35 13.28
C SER A 298 5.12 11.45 11.82
N TYR A 299 4.12 11.60 10.96
CA TYR A 299 4.27 11.92 9.56
C TYR A 299 3.43 13.15 9.22
N GLN A 300 4.07 14.18 8.69
CA GLN A 300 3.43 15.42 8.27
C GLN A 300 3.60 15.61 6.77
N VAL A 301 2.56 16.10 6.11
CA VAL A 301 2.53 16.32 4.67
C VAL A 301 1.60 17.48 4.32
N ASP A 302 1.98 18.35 3.40
CA ASP A 302 1.08 19.34 2.82
C ASP A 302 0.48 18.75 1.52
N ILE A 303 -0.86 18.68 1.49
CA ILE A 303 -1.63 18.09 0.39
C ILE A 303 -2.36 19.14 -0.47
N ALA A 304 -2.11 20.43 -0.26
CA ALA A 304 -2.82 21.47 -1.01
C ALA A 304 -2.69 21.32 -2.52
N ARG A 305 -1.52 20.90 -3.01
CA ARG A 305 -1.29 20.71 -4.45
C ARG A 305 -1.99 19.50 -5.05
N ALA A 306 -2.53 18.59 -4.22
CA ALA A 306 -3.32 17.46 -4.71
C ALA A 306 -4.74 17.89 -5.15
N TYR A 307 -5.13 19.13 -4.86
CA TYR A 307 -6.44 19.67 -5.20
C TYR A 307 -6.37 20.64 -6.38
N PRO A 308 -7.46 20.75 -7.16
CA PRO A 308 -7.53 21.69 -8.27
C PRO A 308 -7.49 23.15 -7.77
N LYS A 309 -7.15 24.07 -8.66
CA LYS A 309 -7.05 25.51 -8.34
C LYS A 309 -8.35 26.09 -7.79
N GLU A 310 -9.48 25.53 -8.21
CA GLU A 310 -10.83 25.90 -7.77
C GLU A 310 -11.08 25.65 -6.28
N ALA A 311 -10.28 24.75 -5.66
CA ALA A 311 -10.30 24.54 -4.21
C ALA A 311 -9.82 25.78 -3.43
N ASN A 312 -9.14 26.72 -4.08
CA ASN A 312 -8.61 27.95 -3.46
C ASN A 312 -7.81 27.69 -2.18
N VAL A 313 -7.07 26.59 -2.11
CA VAL A 313 -6.25 26.21 -0.98
C VAL A 313 -4.81 26.70 -1.18
N LYS A 314 -4.26 27.40 -0.19
CA LYS A 314 -2.86 27.83 -0.13
C LYS A 314 -2.00 26.76 0.53
N SER A 315 -2.46 26.21 1.66
CA SER A 315 -1.84 25.12 2.37
C SER A 315 -2.89 24.26 3.06
N TRP A 316 -2.63 22.96 3.11
CA TRP A 316 -3.39 22.01 3.92
C TRP A 316 -2.42 20.96 4.47
N VAL A 317 -1.94 21.24 5.67
CA VAL A 317 -0.92 20.41 6.32
C VAL A 317 -1.60 19.38 7.20
N ARG A 318 -1.45 18.13 6.86
CA ARG A 318 -1.90 16.98 7.66
C ARG A 318 -0.74 16.43 8.47
N ASN A 319 -1.00 16.10 9.72
CA ASN A 319 -0.04 15.43 10.58
C ASN A 319 -0.70 14.21 11.24
N TYR A 320 -0.13 13.05 11.01
CA TYR A 320 -0.50 11.79 11.65
C TYR A 320 0.46 11.54 12.79
N THR A 321 -0.06 11.26 13.98
CA THR A 321 0.77 10.95 15.14
C THR A 321 0.26 9.69 15.84
N LEU A 322 1.09 8.66 15.87
CA LEU A 322 0.92 7.52 16.76
C LEU A 322 1.61 7.84 18.08
N HIS A 323 0.83 8.00 19.15
CA HIS A 323 1.33 7.98 20.51
C HIS A 323 1.31 6.53 20.98
N ARG A 324 2.47 5.87 20.94
CA ARG A 324 2.60 4.43 21.17
C ARG A 324 1.89 4.00 22.47
N LYS A 325 1.07 2.96 22.39
CA LYS A 325 0.27 2.39 23.49
C LYS A 325 -0.77 3.35 24.07
N LYS A 326 -1.14 4.42 23.35
CA LYS A 326 -2.08 5.42 23.85
C LYS A 326 -3.18 5.76 22.86
N ASP A 327 -2.86 6.43 21.77
CA ASP A 327 -3.83 6.92 20.80
C ASP A 327 -3.20 7.20 19.44
N PHE A 328 -4.07 7.35 18.44
CA PHE A 328 -3.71 7.84 17.12
C PHE A 328 -4.41 9.18 16.85
N THR A 329 -3.68 10.13 16.30
CA THR A 329 -4.17 11.48 16.05
C THR A 329 -3.99 11.86 14.59
N ILE A 330 -5.02 12.49 14.01
CA ILE A 330 -4.95 13.21 12.72
C ILE A 330 -5.17 14.69 13.03
N THR A 331 -4.21 15.53 12.67
CA THR A 331 -4.33 16.99 12.78
C THR A 331 -4.27 17.59 11.39
N ASP A 332 -5.25 18.42 11.04
CA ASP A 332 -5.30 19.20 9.81
C ASP A 332 -5.21 20.66 10.11
N LYS A 333 -4.24 21.37 9.50
CA LYS A 333 -4.09 22.82 9.56
C LYS A 333 -4.19 23.39 8.16
N TRP A 334 -5.08 24.36 7.95
CA TRP A 334 -5.36 24.87 6.61
C TRP A 334 -5.34 26.39 6.51
N GLU A 335 -5.05 26.86 5.29
CA GLU A 335 -5.22 28.23 4.84
C GLU A 335 -5.80 28.21 3.41
N LEU A 336 -6.95 28.86 3.24
CA LEU A 336 -7.62 29.05 1.96
C LEU A 336 -7.42 30.49 1.48
N SER A 337 -7.28 30.71 0.18
CA SER A 337 -7.27 32.06 -0.42
C SER A 337 -8.65 32.67 -0.52
N ALA A 338 -9.69 31.84 -0.58
CA ALA A 338 -11.10 32.24 -0.58
C ALA A 338 -11.99 31.10 -0.09
N TYR A 339 -13.04 31.43 0.62
CA TYR A 339 -14.11 30.49 0.95
C TYR A 339 -15.08 30.37 -0.23
N ARG A 340 -15.46 29.14 -0.56
CA ARG A 340 -16.47 28.84 -1.61
C ARG A 340 -17.61 27.98 -1.07
N LYS A 341 -17.25 26.89 -0.39
CA LYS A 341 -18.16 25.94 0.25
C LYS A 341 -17.53 25.41 1.54
N PRO A 342 -18.29 24.84 2.46
CA PRO A 342 -17.70 24.14 3.60
C PRO A 342 -16.73 23.06 3.13
N SER A 343 -15.56 23.02 3.75
CA SER A 343 -14.63 21.89 3.63
C SER A 343 -15.05 20.80 4.62
N SER A 344 -14.72 19.56 4.31
CA SER A 344 -15.01 18.43 5.20
C SER A 344 -13.80 17.47 5.31
N LEU A 345 -13.75 16.72 6.40
CA LEU A 345 -12.80 15.62 6.59
C LEU A 345 -13.57 14.31 6.50
N ASN A 346 -13.14 13.37 5.67
CA ASN A 346 -13.76 12.06 5.54
C ASN A 346 -12.91 11.01 6.24
N LEU A 347 -13.56 10.08 6.94
CA LEU A 347 -12.95 8.86 7.47
C LEU A 347 -13.75 7.65 7.00
N MET A 348 -13.05 6.64 6.48
CA MET A 348 -13.63 5.38 6.02
C MET A 348 -13.37 4.27 7.04
N THR A 349 -14.40 3.51 7.37
CA THR A 349 -14.28 2.38 8.30
C THR A 349 -15.20 1.22 7.90
N CYS A 350 -14.78 -0.01 8.25
CA CYS A 350 -15.65 -1.19 8.23
C CYS A 350 -16.26 -1.49 9.62
N CYS A 351 -16.00 -0.65 10.63
CA CYS A 351 -16.64 -0.71 11.92
C CYS A 351 -18.08 -0.20 11.86
N GLU A 352 -18.91 -0.66 12.79
CA GLU A 352 -20.17 0.01 13.09
C GLU A 352 -19.89 1.32 13.81
N VAL A 353 -20.57 2.38 13.41
CA VAL A 353 -20.38 3.73 13.96
C VAL A 353 -21.67 4.16 14.66
N ALA A 354 -21.55 4.52 15.92
CA ALA A 354 -22.63 5.10 16.71
C ALA A 354 -22.25 6.52 17.13
N MET A 355 -23.20 7.46 17.03
CA MET A 355 -23.08 8.81 17.55
C MET A 355 -24.21 9.07 18.54
N ASP A 356 -23.86 9.44 19.77
CA ASP A 356 -24.83 9.76 20.79
C ASP A 356 -25.45 11.18 20.62
N GLY A 357 -26.47 11.51 21.40
CA GLY A 357 -27.13 12.82 21.37
C GLY A 357 -26.22 14.01 21.69
N ASN A 358 -25.04 13.74 22.27
CA ASN A 358 -24.01 14.74 22.54
C ASN A 358 -22.93 14.81 21.45
N GLY A 359 -23.07 14.00 20.36
CA GLY A 359 -22.12 13.94 19.27
C GLY A 359 -20.83 13.19 19.62
N ASN A 360 -20.81 12.31 20.63
CA ASN A 360 -19.66 11.42 20.85
C ASN A 360 -19.74 10.25 19.89
N ILE A 361 -18.63 9.94 19.23
CA ILE A 361 -18.57 8.89 18.22
C ILE A 361 -17.84 7.66 18.78
N THR A 362 -18.46 6.51 18.62
CA THR A 362 -17.88 5.20 18.96
C THR A 362 -17.82 4.34 17.69
N LEU A 363 -16.64 3.78 17.41
CA LEU A 363 -16.46 2.75 16.40
C LEU A 363 -16.41 1.38 17.08
N THR A 364 -17.19 0.43 16.61
CA THR A 364 -17.22 -0.94 17.13
C THR A 364 -16.99 -1.94 16.00
N GLY A 365 -15.96 -2.75 16.11
CA GLY A 365 -15.60 -3.75 15.12
C GLY A 365 -14.86 -4.92 15.74
N ASP A 366 -14.30 -5.80 14.90
CA ASP A 366 -13.58 -6.98 15.35
C ASP A 366 -12.34 -6.63 16.19
N ALA A 367 -11.76 -5.43 15.98
CA ALA A 367 -10.67 -4.87 16.79
C ALA A 367 -11.10 -4.40 18.19
N GLY A 368 -12.40 -4.37 18.46
CA GLY A 368 -13.02 -3.88 19.71
C GLY A 368 -13.69 -2.52 19.54
N ARG A 369 -13.75 -1.73 20.63
CA ARG A 369 -14.43 -0.43 20.65
C ARG A 369 -13.42 0.71 20.74
N PHE A 370 -13.68 1.79 19.98
CA PHE A 370 -12.82 2.98 19.94
C PHE A 370 -13.67 4.23 20.06
N GLY A 371 -13.18 5.20 20.85
CA GLY A 371 -13.73 6.55 20.88
C GLY A 371 -13.05 7.39 19.81
N LEU A 372 -13.83 8.19 19.09
CA LEU A 372 -13.34 9.20 18.15
C LEU A 372 -13.72 10.57 18.66
N GLU A 373 -12.69 11.30 19.15
CA GLU A 373 -12.83 12.64 19.71
C GLU A 373 -12.55 13.70 18.64
N TYR A 374 -13.33 14.77 18.62
CA TYR A 374 -13.18 15.91 17.74
C TYR A 374 -13.70 17.22 18.39
N ASN A 375 -13.29 18.37 17.86
CA ASN A 375 -13.77 19.64 18.36
C ASN A 375 -15.16 19.99 17.78
N LYS A 376 -16.21 19.81 18.55
CA LYS A 376 -17.62 20.02 18.16
C LYS A 376 -17.98 21.50 17.93
N HIS A 377 -17.13 22.46 18.35
CA HIS A 377 -17.35 23.86 18.05
C HIS A 377 -16.98 24.26 16.62
N ILE A 378 -16.11 23.47 15.98
CA ILE A 378 -15.63 23.75 14.62
C ILE A 378 -16.01 22.65 13.60
N LEU A 379 -16.41 21.47 14.06
CA LEU A 379 -16.75 20.32 13.23
C LEU A 379 -18.16 19.83 13.58
N SER A 380 -18.99 19.62 12.57
CA SER A 380 -20.22 18.83 12.68
C SER A 380 -20.02 17.48 12.01
N ALA A 381 -20.43 16.39 12.67
CA ALA A 381 -20.26 15.04 12.18
C ALA A 381 -21.56 14.50 11.55
N GLU A 382 -21.41 13.79 10.43
CA GLU A 382 -22.44 13.01 9.76
C GLU A 382 -21.93 11.60 9.49
N ILE A 383 -22.83 10.62 9.47
CA ILE A 383 -22.49 9.21 9.25
C ILE A 383 -23.22 8.73 8.00
N ASP A 384 -22.47 8.38 6.95
CA ASP A 384 -22.99 7.84 5.71
C ASP A 384 -22.73 6.33 5.64
N THR A 385 -23.74 5.54 5.36
CA THR A 385 -23.62 4.10 5.09
C THR A 385 -23.51 3.86 3.59
N ILE A 386 -22.48 3.13 3.19
CA ILE A 386 -22.18 2.77 1.80
C ILE A 386 -22.42 1.27 1.63
N ALA A 387 -23.50 0.90 0.92
CA ALA A 387 -23.77 -0.50 0.60
C ALA A 387 -22.72 -1.03 -0.39
N LEU A 388 -22.20 -2.21 -0.14
CA LEU A 388 -21.29 -2.91 -1.03
C LEU A 388 -22.08 -3.88 -1.91
N THR A 389 -21.95 -3.71 -3.21
CA THR A 389 -22.53 -4.60 -4.23
C THR A 389 -21.46 -5.38 -4.99
N ASP A 390 -20.20 -4.94 -4.91
CA ASP A 390 -19.09 -5.59 -5.57
C ASP A 390 -18.58 -6.77 -4.73
N PRO A 391 -18.58 -8.01 -5.29
CA PRO A 391 -18.16 -9.21 -4.53
C PRO A 391 -16.71 -9.14 -4.01
N LYS A 392 -15.79 -8.46 -4.74
CA LYS A 392 -14.41 -8.32 -4.32
C LYS A 392 -14.30 -7.41 -3.10
N LEU A 393 -15.06 -6.31 -3.05
CA LEU A 393 -15.11 -5.42 -1.87
C LEU A 393 -15.77 -6.11 -0.68
N ILE A 394 -16.87 -6.84 -0.90
CA ILE A 394 -17.52 -7.65 0.15
C ILE A 394 -16.52 -8.66 0.72
N GLY A 395 -15.81 -9.41 -0.15
CA GLY A 395 -14.81 -10.39 0.28
C GLY A 395 -13.58 -9.77 0.93
N SER A 396 -13.18 -8.54 0.57
CA SER A 396 -12.05 -7.83 1.18
C SER A 396 -12.31 -7.49 2.64
N TRP A 397 -13.53 -7.11 2.98
CA TRP A 397 -13.88 -6.62 4.32
C TRP A 397 -14.77 -7.57 5.12
N ASP A 398 -15.30 -8.63 4.51
CA ASP A 398 -16.33 -9.53 5.09
C ASP A 398 -17.55 -8.74 5.61
N LYS A 399 -17.96 -7.71 4.85
CA LYS A 399 -19.04 -6.79 5.18
C LYS A 399 -19.88 -6.50 3.95
N GLU A 400 -21.17 -6.28 4.14
CA GLU A 400 -22.12 -5.83 3.09
C GLU A 400 -22.19 -4.30 2.99
N ARG A 401 -21.54 -3.59 3.90
CA ARG A 401 -21.52 -2.12 3.94
C ARG A 401 -20.24 -1.62 4.59
N LEU A 402 -19.82 -0.43 4.18
CA LEU A 402 -18.81 0.40 4.83
C LEU A 402 -19.47 1.66 5.39
N THR A 403 -18.79 2.33 6.29
CA THR A 403 -19.24 3.60 6.86
C THR A 403 -18.25 4.70 6.52
N ARG A 404 -18.76 5.86 6.07
CA ARG A 404 -18.02 7.10 5.97
C ARG A 404 -18.48 8.04 7.06
N ILE A 405 -17.54 8.54 7.86
CA ILE A 405 -17.77 9.61 8.83
C ILE A 405 -17.29 10.90 8.18
N ARG A 406 -18.18 11.87 8.01
CA ARG A 406 -17.88 13.18 7.43
C ARG A 406 -17.91 14.24 8.52
N PHE A 407 -16.82 14.96 8.71
CA PHE A 407 -16.74 16.12 9.61
C PHE A 407 -16.72 17.38 8.79
N THR A 408 -17.82 18.11 8.78
CA THR A 408 -17.94 19.38 8.06
C THR A 408 -17.39 20.51 8.92
N ILE A 409 -16.46 21.29 8.36
CA ILE A 409 -15.88 22.49 9.00
C ILE A 409 -16.91 23.61 8.99
N ALA A 410 -17.02 24.33 10.11
CA ALA A 410 -17.94 25.47 10.24
C ALA A 410 -17.80 26.46 9.08
N PRO A 411 -18.92 27.03 8.59
CA PRO A 411 -18.91 27.94 7.43
C PRO A 411 -17.95 29.12 7.60
N GLN A 412 -17.46 29.64 6.47
CA GLN A 412 -16.58 30.83 6.36
C GLN A 412 -15.20 30.71 7.01
N GLN A 413 -14.79 29.53 7.44
CA GLN A 413 -13.43 29.27 7.96
C GLN A 413 -12.43 29.20 6.83
N THR A 414 -11.67 30.29 6.59
CA THR A 414 -10.57 30.31 5.60
C THR A 414 -9.23 29.86 6.16
N ALA A 415 -9.08 29.81 7.47
CA ALA A 415 -7.91 29.26 8.16
C ALA A 415 -8.32 28.62 9.47
N GLY A 416 -7.61 27.59 9.88
CA GLY A 416 -7.89 26.92 11.15
C GLY A 416 -7.07 25.65 11.33
N GLU A 417 -7.39 24.96 12.42
CA GLU A 417 -6.82 23.67 12.78
C GLU A 417 -7.91 22.77 13.34
N SER A 418 -7.88 21.52 12.97
CA SER A 418 -8.74 20.48 13.55
C SER A 418 -7.90 19.30 14.01
N LYS A 419 -8.41 18.59 15.00
CA LYS A 419 -7.77 17.41 15.56
C LYS A 419 -8.81 16.31 15.76
N LEU A 420 -8.53 15.13 15.19
CA LEU A 420 -9.29 13.91 15.43
C LEU A 420 -8.40 12.97 16.26
N VAL A 421 -8.94 12.40 17.34
CA VAL A 421 -8.19 11.48 18.21
C VAL A 421 -8.94 10.17 18.33
N ILE A 422 -8.27 9.07 18.01
CA ILE A 422 -8.82 7.71 18.11
C ILE A 422 -8.15 7.00 19.28
N ARG A 423 -8.96 6.52 20.23
CA ARG A 423 -8.51 5.78 21.41
C ARG A 423 -9.25 4.47 21.57
N LYS A 424 -8.53 3.47 22.04
CA LYS A 424 -9.14 2.22 22.48
C LYS A 424 -9.94 2.46 23.77
N LEU A 425 -11.21 2.00 23.78
CA LEU A 425 -12.10 2.05 24.95
C LEU A 425 -12.04 0.75 25.74
#